data_80c292ae00ae2fcf55043df79cb1798a
#
_entry.id   80c292ae00ae2fcf55043df79cb1798a
#
_cell.length_a   1.000
_cell.length_b   1.000
_cell.length_c   1.000
_cell.angle_alpha   90.00
_cell.angle_beta   90.00
_cell.angle_gamma   90.00
#
_symmetry.space_group_name_H-M   'P 1'
#
loop_
_entity.id
_entity.type
_entity.pdbx_description
1 polymer ?
#
loop_
_entity_poly.entity_id
_entity_poly.type
_entity_poly.pdbx_seq_one_letter_code
_entity_poly.pdbx_strand_id
1 'polypeptide(L)'
;MISNQILQNTIEGLKGISKVDFCVLDTEGKELAATGEVDKNCSDAVLAFVESPADSQVIQGRQFFKIFDEQRLEYVLVANGDSEGEYMLGKIAAFQIQSLLVAYKERFDKDNFIKNLLLDNLLLVDIYNRAKKLHIDTEVKRVIFIIETSHEKDSAALDNVRNLLGGKSRDFVTAVDEKNIIVVKELSEKDGNKELEKMAKDMLDLLRSEGGDEQVHIAYGTIVNDIKEVSKSYKEAKLALDVGKIFFSEKDIVAYTTLGIGRLIYQLPLPLCKMFIKEIFEAKSPDDFDEETLTTINKFFENSLNVSETSRQLYIHRNTLVYRLDKLQKRTGLD
;
A
#
# COMPACT_ATOMS: atom_id res chain seq x y z
N MET A 1 12.88 0.64 14.88
CA MET A 1 12.64 1.61 15.99
C MET A 1 11.16 1.91 16.09
N ILE A 2 10.61 2.02 17.30
CA ILE A 2 9.27 2.53 17.56
C ILE A 2 9.30 4.05 17.39
N SER A 3 8.23 4.66 16.86
CA SER A 3 8.19 6.14 16.77
C SER A 3 8.06 6.76 18.17
N ASN A 4 8.63 7.95 18.37
CA ASN A 4 8.57 8.67 19.65
C ASN A 4 7.12 8.91 20.08
N GLN A 5 6.20 9.17 19.13
CA GLN A 5 4.78 9.38 19.43
C GLN A 5 4.12 8.14 20.06
N ILE A 6 4.50 6.95 19.61
CA ILE A 6 3.95 5.70 20.16
C ILE A 6 4.53 5.41 21.55
N LEU A 7 5.83 5.65 21.73
CA LEU A 7 6.43 5.58 23.06
C LEU A 7 5.73 6.55 24.01
N GLN A 8 5.52 7.80 23.59
CA GLN A 8 4.84 8.84 24.37
C GLN A 8 3.42 8.40 24.79
N ASN A 9 2.60 7.98 23.82
CA ASN A 9 1.22 7.53 24.09
C ASN A 9 1.21 6.32 25.06
N THR A 10 2.20 5.43 24.94
CA THR A 10 2.30 4.25 25.81
C THR A 10 2.61 4.62 27.24
N ILE A 11 3.62 5.49 27.47
CA ILE A 11 3.99 5.89 28.83
C ILE A 11 2.94 6.81 29.46
N GLU A 12 2.24 7.63 28.68
CA GLU A 12 1.10 8.42 29.16
C GLU A 12 -0.04 7.54 29.63
N GLY A 13 -0.39 6.49 28.86
CA GLY A 13 -1.36 5.48 29.26
C GLY A 13 -0.97 4.76 30.57
N LEU A 14 0.31 4.40 30.68
CA LEU A 14 0.86 3.76 31.90
C LEU A 14 0.82 4.72 33.11
N LYS A 15 1.19 5.99 32.95
CA LYS A 15 1.06 7.03 33.98
C LYS A 15 -0.39 7.22 34.40
N GLY A 16 -1.33 7.20 33.46
CA GLY A 16 -2.77 7.32 33.75
C GLY A 16 -3.25 6.27 34.75
N ILE A 17 -2.72 5.04 34.65
CA ILE A 17 -3.05 3.91 35.49
C ILE A 17 -2.26 3.89 36.81
N SER A 18 -0.92 4.03 36.68
CA SER A 18 0.01 3.82 37.82
C SER A 18 0.25 5.05 38.66
N LYS A 19 0.00 6.26 38.14
CA LYS A 19 0.36 7.55 38.73
C LYS A 19 1.86 7.76 38.91
N VAL A 20 2.69 6.92 38.32
CA VAL A 20 4.16 7.03 38.27
C VAL A 20 4.55 7.74 37.00
N ASP A 21 5.55 8.62 37.10
CA ASP A 21 6.15 9.27 35.94
C ASP A 21 7.21 8.36 35.30
N PHE A 22 7.16 8.30 33.98
CA PHE A 22 8.08 7.51 33.16
C PHE A 22 8.84 8.39 32.16
N CYS A 23 10.07 7.97 31.86
CA CYS A 23 10.85 8.53 30.79
C CYS A 23 11.53 7.39 30.01
N VAL A 24 11.54 7.48 28.68
CA VAL A 24 12.23 6.56 27.79
C VAL A 24 13.38 7.31 27.11
N LEU A 25 14.59 6.79 27.25
CA LEU A 25 15.79 7.35 26.66
C LEU A 25 16.46 6.32 25.74
N ASP A 26 17.22 6.80 24.77
CA ASP A 26 18.10 5.94 23.99
C ASP A 26 19.40 5.60 24.77
N THR A 27 20.24 4.80 24.16
CA THR A 27 21.52 4.39 24.73
C THR A 27 22.55 5.52 24.86
N GLU A 28 22.30 6.66 24.22
CA GLU A 28 23.13 7.86 24.31
C GLU A 28 22.60 8.87 25.35
N GLY A 29 21.52 8.50 26.08
CA GLY A 29 20.90 9.33 27.10
C GLY A 29 19.99 10.42 26.54
N LYS A 30 19.63 10.37 25.24
CA LYS A 30 18.70 11.30 24.62
C LYS A 30 17.27 10.88 24.94
N GLU A 31 16.47 11.85 25.39
CA GLU A 31 15.04 11.63 25.65
C GLU A 31 14.27 11.36 24.35
N LEU A 32 13.48 10.29 24.35
CA LEU A 32 12.57 9.90 23.28
C LEU A 32 11.10 10.16 23.63
N ALA A 33 10.74 9.97 24.92
CA ALA A 33 9.39 10.21 25.44
C ALA A 33 9.47 10.43 26.95
N ALA A 34 8.64 11.34 27.52
CA ALA A 34 8.57 11.57 28.94
C ALA A 34 7.18 12.00 29.38
N THR A 35 6.76 11.62 30.60
CA THR A 35 5.48 12.02 31.19
C THR A 35 5.63 13.11 32.27
N GLY A 36 6.83 13.47 32.63
CA GLY A 36 7.19 14.52 33.59
C GLY A 36 8.47 15.24 33.19
N GLU A 37 8.88 16.26 33.94
CA GLU A 37 10.15 16.95 33.69
C GLU A 37 11.33 16.00 33.92
N VAL A 38 12.20 15.89 32.91
CA VAL A 38 13.42 15.10 32.99
C VAL A 38 14.56 16.00 33.42
N ASP A 39 15.14 15.70 34.56
CA ASP A 39 16.33 16.39 35.08
C ASP A 39 17.55 16.05 34.20
N LYS A 40 18.40 17.04 33.92
CA LYS A 40 19.65 16.86 33.15
C LYS A 40 20.56 15.77 33.70
N ASN A 41 20.50 15.54 35.05
CA ASN A 41 21.25 14.46 35.70
C ASN A 41 20.80 13.06 35.28
N CYS A 42 19.63 12.92 34.66
CA CYS A 42 19.10 11.62 34.23
C CYS A 42 19.92 11.06 33.04
N SER A 43 20.29 11.93 32.11
CA SER A 43 21.09 11.51 30.93
C SER A 43 22.46 10.95 31.31
N ASP A 44 23.15 11.58 32.24
CA ASP A 44 24.44 11.10 32.72
C ASP A 44 24.31 9.77 33.49
N ALA A 45 23.24 9.62 34.26
CA ALA A 45 22.92 8.38 34.95
C ALA A 45 22.63 7.22 34.00
N VAL A 46 21.93 7.51 32.86
CA VAL A 46 21.67 6.53 31.81
C VAL A 46 22.96 6.02 31.19
N LEU A 47 23.92 6.90 30.86
CA LEU A 47 25.21 6.49 30.28
C LEU A 47 25.96 5.54 31.19
N ALA A 48 26.02 5.84 32.50
CA ALA A 48 26.63 4.96 33.48
C ALA A 48 25.88 3.62 33.64
N PHE A 49 24.55 3.64 33.56
CA PHE A 49 23.72 2.44 33.64
C PHE A 49 23.83 1.54 32.41
N VAL A 50 23.97 2.11 31.21
CA VAL A 50 24.16 1.36 29.97
C VAL A 50 25.39 0.44 30.06
N GLU A 51 26.49 0.93 30.63
CA GLU A 51 27.74 0.17 30.86
C GLU A 51 27.63 -0.86 31.99
N SER A 52 26.65 -0.73 32.88
CA SER A 52 26.46 -1.65 34.02
C SER A 52 25.99 -3.04 33.51
N PRO A 53 26.39 -4.14 34.15
CA PRO A 53 25.89 -5.48 33.85
C PRO A 53 24.45 -5.73 34.34
N ALA A 54 23.89 -4.82 35.15
CA ALA A 54 22.56 -4.98 35.71
C ALA A 54 21.45 -4.66 34.70
N ASP A 55 20.37 -5.46 34.65
CA ASP A 55 19.20 -5.21 33.84
C ASP A 55 18.29 -4.14 34.45
N SER A 56 18.33 -3.94 35.74
CA SER A 56 17.67 -2.88 36.47
C SER A 56 18.50 -2.37 37.64
N GLN A 57 18.38 -1.09 37.96
CA GLN A 57 19.13 -0.46 39.05
C GLN A 57 18.39 0.76 39.59
N VAL A 58 18.53 1.03 40.88
CA VAL A 58 18.08 2.29 41.50
C VAL A 58 19.22 3.30 41.46
N ILE A 59 19.00 4.46 40.89
CA ILE A 59 19.99 5.54 40.83
C ILE A 59 19.28 6.84 41.21
N GLN A 60 19.74 7.52 42.25
CA GLN A 60 19.23 8.82 42.73
C GLN A 60 17.69 8.85 42.94
N GLY A 61 17.17 7.78 43.60
CA GLY A 61 15.70 7.69 43.89
C GLY A 61 14.84 7.40 42.68
N ARG A 62 15.38 6.86 41.58
CA ARG A 62 14.67 6.45 40.38
C ARG A 62 15.06 5.04 40.00
N GLN A 63 14.11 4.32 39.39
CA GLN A 63 14.28 2.97 38.89
C GLN A 63 14.64 2.99 37.41
N PHE A 64 15.76 2.37 37.03
CA PHE A 64 16.22 2.23 35.64
C PHE A 64 16.04 0.81 35.15
N PHE A 65 15.56 0.61 33.94
CA PHE A 65 15.33 -0.70 33.33
C PHE A 65 15.87 -0.71 31.91
N LYS A 66 16.61 -1.74 31.55
CA LYS A 66 17.11 -1.99 30.21
C LYS A 66 16.01 -2.65 29.35
N ILE A 67 15.86 -2.20 28.13
CA ILE A 67 14.94 -2.76 27.13
C ILE A 67 15.76 -3.17 25.92
N PHE A 68 15.71 -4.48 25.60
CA PHE A 68 16.55 -5.07 24.56
C PHE A 68 15.77 -5.38 23.31
N ASP A 69 16.40 -5.21 22.13
CA ASP A 69 16.00 -5.86 20.88
C ASP A 69 16.91 -7.09 20.69
N GLU A 70 16.36 -8.26 20.97
CA GLU A 70 17.12 -9.53 21.08
C GLU A 70 18.26 -9.43 22.09
N GLN A 71 19.48 -9.22 21.62
CA GLN A 71 20.69 -9.06 22.49
C GLN A 71 21.24 -7.62 22.51
N ARG A 72 20.62 -6.71 21.74
CA ARG A 72 21.07 -5.32 21.67
C ARG A 72 20.22 -4.45 22.59
N LEU A 73 20.85 -3.69 23.46
CA LEU A 73 20.18 -2.66 24.25
C LEU A 73 19.67 -1.57 23.31
N GLU A 74 18.35 -1.29 23.35
CA GLU A 74 17.69 -0.33 22.47
C GLU A 74 17.21 0.90 23.23
N TYR A 75 16.62 0.70 24.43
CA TYR A 75 16.10 1.78 25.26
C TYR A 75 16.43 1.57 26.73
N VAL A 76 16.42 2.66 27.49
CA VAL A 76 16.39 2.69 28.94
C VAL A 76 15.09 3.35 29.37
N LEU A 77 14.28 2.63 30.16
CA LEU A 77 13.12 3.18 30.82
C LEU A 77 13.50 3.63 32.22
N VAL A 78 13.13 4.83 32.59
CA VAL A 78 13.27 5.39 33.93
C VAL A 78 11.90 5.60 34.53
N ALA A 79 11.66 5.06 35.72
CA ALA A 79 10.46 5.29 36.52
C ALA A 79 10.80 6.11 37.75
N ASN A 80 10.00 7.13 38.07
CA ASN A 80 10.21 7.95 39.26
C ASN A 80 9.81 7.18 40.52
N GLY A 81 10.68 7.24 41.54
CA GLY A 81 10.50 6.61 42.82
C GLY A 81 11.41 5.40 43.03
N ASP A 82 11.60 5.00 44.29
CA ASP A 82 12.53 3.95 44.71
C ASP A 82 11.87 2.87 45.56
N SER A 83 10.52 2.97 45.79
CA SER A 83 9.80 1.96 46.54
C SER A 83 9.62 0.65 45.72
N GLU A 84 9.31 -0.44 46.43
CA GLU A 84 9.04 -1.74 45.82
C GLU A 84 7.82 -1.68 44.87
N GLY A 85 6.79 -0.86 45.20
CA GLY A 85 5.64 -0.65 44.33
C GLY A 85 6.01 0.01 43.01
N GLU A 86 6.83 1.04 43.03
CA GLU A 86 7.33 1.74 41.84
C GLU A 86 8.26 0.86 41.03
N TYR A 87 9.07 0.01 41.66
CA TYR A 87 9.86 -1.01 40.98
C TYR A 87 8.98 -1.97 40.15
N MET A 88 7.91 -2.48 40.76
CA MET A 88 6.99 -3.39 40.07
C MET A 88 6.28 -2.71 38.90
N LEU A 89 5.85 -1.45 39.06
CA LEU A 89 5.23 -0.66 37.99
C LEU A 89 6.23 -0.35 36.86
N GLY A 90 7.46 0.00 37.20
CA GLY A 90 8.55 0.21 36.22
C GLY A 90 8.85 -1.07 35.45
N LYS A 91 8.86 -2.22 36.11
CA LYS A 91 9.09 -3.53 35.46
C LYS A 91 7.95 -3.91 34.52
N ILE A 92 6.70 -3.62 34.89
CA ILE A 92 5.53 -3.82 34.02
C ILE A 92 5.62 -2.89 32.79
N ALA A 93 5.99 -1.63 33.00
CA ALA A 93 6.16 -0.67 31.93
C ALA A 93 7.29 -1.07 30.95
N ALA A 94 8.42 -1.52 31.47
CA ALA A 94 9.53 -2.04 30.67
C ALA A 94 9.11 -3.26 29.84
N PHE A 95 8.37 -4.21 30.46
CA PHE A 95 7.84 -5.37 29.77
C PHE A 95 6.85 -4.98 28.66
N GLN A 96 5.99 -3.98 28.89
CA GLN A 96 5.05 -3.47 27.89
C GLN A 96 5.79 -2.85 26.71
N ILE A 97 6.82 -2.03 26.94
CA ILE A 97 7.61 -1.42 25.87
C ILE A 97 8.42 -2.50 25.13
N GLN A 98 8.96 -3.49 25.84
CA GLN A 98 9.61 -4.66 25.25
C GLN A 98 8.66 -5.43 24.31
N SER A 99 7.43 -5.67 24.72
CA SER A 99 6.42 -6.35 23.91
C SER A 99 6.03 -5.55 22.66
N LEU A 100 5.92 -4.22 22.81
CA LEU A 100 5.69 -3.32 21.67
C LEU A 100 6.87 -3.37 20.69
N LEU A 101 8.11 -3.35 21.16
CA LEU A 101 9.29 -3.41 20.31
C LEU A 101 9.29 -4.66 19.43
N VAL A 102 9.00 -5.82 20.04
CA VAL A 102 8.90 -7.09 19.31
C VAL A 102 7.77 -7.05 18.26
N ALA A 103 6.57 -6.56 18.63
CA ALA A 103 5.44 -6.46 17.72
C ALA A 103 5.71 -5.52 16.54
N TYR A 104 6.35 -4.38 16.78
CA TYR A 104 6.73 -3.43 15.74
C TYR A 104 7.78 -4.00 14.79
N LYS A 105 8.76 -4.71 15.34
CA LYS A 105 9.79 -5.40 14.54
C LYS A 105 9.16 -6.44 13.64
N GLU A 106 8.28 -7.29 14.17
CA GLU A 106 7.60 -8.32 13.40
C GLU A 106 6.76 -7.71 12.27
N ARG A 107 6.03 -6.63 12.55
CA ARG A 107 5.26 -5.89 11.55
C ARG A 107 6.15 -5.29 10.47
N PHE A 108 7.27 -4.69 10.84
CA PHE A 108 8.23 -4.11 9.90
C PHE A 108 8.88 -5.17 9.02
N ASP A 109 9.24 -6.33 9.59
CA ASP A 109 9.81 -7.45 8.84
C ASP A 109 8.80 -8.04 7.86
N LYS A 110 7.52 -8.16 8.24
CA LYS A 110 6.44 -8.57 7.33
C LYS A 110 6.24 -7.57 6.18
N ASP A 111 6.17 -6.27 6.49
CA ASP A 111 6.01 -5.23 5.48
C ASP A 111 7.18 -5.22 4.48
N ASN A 112 8.42 -5.28 4.97
CA ASN A 112 9.61 -5.38 4.14
C ASN A 112 9.63 -6.66 3.30
N PHE A 113 9.23 -7.79 3.86
CA PHE A 113 9.14 -9.04 3.11
C PHE A 113 8.14 -8.90 1.96
N ILE A 114 6.93 -8.40 2.22
CA ILE A 114 5.90 -8.20 1.20
C ILE A 114 6.36 -7.22 0.14
N LYS A 115 6.96 -6.08 0.48
CA LYS A 115 7.50 -5.12 -0.48
C LYS A 115 8.53 -5.74 -1.42
N ASN A 116 9.49 -6.48 -0.86
CA ASN A 116 10.50 -7.16 -1.66
C ASN A 116 9.90 -8.26 -2.54
N LEU A 117 8.88 -8.97 -2.05
CA LEU A 117 8.15 -9.98 -2.81
C LEU A 117 7.41 -9.35 -4.00
N LEU A 118 6.68 -8.27 -3.80
CA LEU A 118 5.97 -7.51 -4.85
C LEU A 118 6.93 -7.04 -5.95
N LEU A 119 8.10 -6.53 -5.55
CA LEU A 119 9.13 -6.01 -6.46
C LEU A 119 10.00 -7.10 -7.11
N ASP A 120 9.75 -8.38 -6.82
CA ASP A 120 10.50 -9.53 -7.36
C ASP A 120 12.00 -9.51 -6.98
N ASN A 121 12.31 -8.99 -5.77
CA ASN A 121 13.65 -8.81 -5.26
C ASN A 121 14.15 -10.00 -4.41
N LEU A 122 13.40 -11.11 -4.36
CA LEU A 122 13.71 -12.26 -3.52
C LEU A 122 13.98 -13.51 -4.36
N LEU A 123 14.96 -14.29 -3.95
CA LEU A 123 15.16 -15.61 -4.50
C LEU A 123 14.08 -16.58 -3.99
N LEU A 124 13.72 -17.57 -4.81
CA LEU A 124 12.65 -18.53 -4.49
C LEU A 124 12.84 -19.19 -3.12
N VAL A 125 14.08 -19.59 -2.77
CA VAL A 125 14.40 -20.21 -1.49
C VAL A 125 14.16 -19.22 -0.34
N ASP A 126 14.50 -17.95 -0.51
CA ASP A 126 14.30 -16.92 0.50
C ASP A 126 12.83 -16.60 0.72
N ILE A 127 12.00 -16.66 -0.33
CA ILE A 127 10.55 -16.45 -0.23
C ILE A 127 9.95 -17.44 0.77
N TYR A 128 10.19 -18.74 0.59
CA TYR A 128 9.61 -19.75 1.47
C TYR A 128 10.19 -19.74 2.88
N ASN A 129 11.52 -19.53 3.03
CA ASN A 129 12.17 -19.48 4.32
C ASN A 129 11.67 -18.29 5.14
N ARG A 130 11.57 -17.10 4.54
CA ARG A 130 11.07 -15.90 5.22
C ARG A 130 9.58 -15.98 5.52
N ALA A 131 8.75 -16.49 4.58
CA ALA A 131 7.34 -16.70 4.81
C ALA A 131 7.10 -17.60 6.02
N LYS A 132 7.85 -18.72 6.12
CA LYS A 132 7.79 -19.62 7.27
C LYS A 132 8.19 -18.95 8.58
N LYS A 133 9.29 -18.17 8.58
CA LYS A 133 9.76 -17.42 9.77
C LYS A 133 8.74 -16.38 10.23
N LEU A 134 8.03 -15.73 9.27
CA LEU A 134 7.05 -14.68 9.52
C LEU A 134 5.62 -15.22 9.72
N HIS A 135 5.46 -16.54 9.76
CA HIS A 135 4.15 -17.21 9.90
C HIS A 135 3.14 -16.78 8.82
N ILE A 136 3.62 -16.67 7.57
CA ILE A 136 2.79 -16.35 6.39
C ILE A 136 2.53 -17.65 5.63
N ASP A 137 1.26 -17.98 5.43
CA ASP A 137 0.85 -19.14 4.65
C ASP A 137 1.27 -18.98 3.18
N THR A 138 1.89 -20.03 2.60
CA THR A 138 2.45 -19.96 1.25
C THR A 138 1.49 -20.45 0.18
N GLU A 139 0.65 -21.42 0.48
CA GLU A 139 -0.27 -22.09 -0.46
C GLU A 139 -1.72 -21.66 -0.21
N VAL A 140 -1.99 -20.35 -0.34
CA VAL A 140 -3.33 -19.77 -0.24
C VAL A 140 -3.59 -18.84 -1.41
N LYS A 141 -4.84 -18.74 -1.79
CA LYS A 141 -5.27 -17.85 -2.87
C LYS A 141 -5.06 -16.40 -2.47
N ARG A 142 -4.41 -15.61 -3.34
CA ARG A 142 -4.21 -14.19 -3.17
C ARG A 142 -4.46 -13.43 -4.45
N VAL A 143 -4.80 -12.18 -4.30
CA VAL A 143 -4.88 -11.20 -5.40
C VAL A 143 -4.29 -9.89 -4.94
N ILE A 144 -3.74 -9.12 -5.88
CA ILE A 144 -3.23 -7.78 -5.61
C ILE A 144 -4.19 -6.75 -6.15
N PHE A 145 -4.57 -5.80 -5.27
CA PHE A 145 -5.19 -4.54 -5.67
C PHE A 145 -4.16 -3.42 -5.55
N ILE A 146 -4.18 -2.52 -6.52
CA ILE A 146 -3.46 -1.25 -6.48
C ILE A 146 -4.49 -0.15 -6.48
N ILE A 147 -4.41 0.73 -5.50
CA ILE A 147 -5.28 1.88 -5.31
C ILE A 147 -4.42 3.11 -5.51
N GLU A 148 -4.70 3.90 -6.53
CA GLU A 148 -4.06 5.19 -6.75
C GLU A 148 -4.96 6.30 -6.22
N THR A 149 -4.38 7.20 -5.42
CA THR A 149 -5.05 8.38 -4.87
C THR A 149 -4.42 9.66 -5.43
N SER A 150 -5.17 10.76 -5.42
CA SER A 150 -4.68 12.06 -5.92
C SER A 150 -3.62 12.68 -5.01
N HIS A 151 -3.62 12.33 -3.72
CA HIS A 151 -2.73 12.91 -2.72
C HIS A 151 -1.50 12.04 -2.46
N GLU A 152 -0.32 12.67 -2.54
CA GLU A 152 0.94 12.02 -2.17
C GLU A 152 0.96 11.75 -0.66
N LYS A 153 1.33 10.52 -0.26
CA LYS A 153 1.48 10.09 1.15
C LYS A 153 0.20 10.22 1.98
N ASP A 154 -0.95 9.89 1.41
CA ASP A 154 -2.20 9.89 2.15
C ASP A 154 -2.20 8.75 3.20
N SER A 155 -1.69 9.09 4.40
CA SER A 155 -1.70 8.17 5.54
C SER A 155 -3.12 7.82 5.99
N ALA A 156 -4.08 8.74 5.81
CA ALA A 156 -5.46 8.52 6.15
C ALA A 156 -6.10 7.48 5.22
N ALA A 157 -5.90 7.59 3.90
CA ALA A 157 -6.36 6.59 2.94
C ALA A 157 -5.79 5.20 3.22
N LEU A 158 -4.50 5.11 3.56
CA LEU A 158 -3.84 3.85 3.92
C LEU A 158 -4.48 3.22 5.18
N ASP A 159 -4.75 4.03 6.20
CA ASP A 159 -5.35 3.57 7.45
C ASP A 159 -6.84 3.22 7.27
N ASN A 160 -7.57 3.96 6.44
CA ASN A 160 -8.96 3.65 6.09
C ASN A 160 -9.05 2.30 5.36
N VAL A 161 -8.19 2.03 4.39
CA VAL A 161 -8.12 0.73 3.72
C VAL A 161 -7.75 -0.39 4.69
N ARG A 162 -6.81 -0.16 5.62
CA ARG A 162 -6.46 -1.13 6.67
C ARG A 162 -7.64 -1.44 7.58
N ASN A 163 -8.41 -0.43 7.98
CA ASN A 163 -9.56 -0.58 8.84
C ASN A 163 -10.70 -1.34 8.14
N LEU A 164 -10.95 -1.08 6.86
CA LEU A 164 -11.94 -1.78 6.06
C LEU A 164 -11.66 -3.28 5.99
N LEU A 165 -10.39 -3.65 5.78
CA LEU A 165 -9.99 -5.06 5.68
C LEU A 165 -10.00 -5.79 7.04
N GLY A 166 -10.22 -5.05 8.13
CA GLY A 166 -10.37 -5.58 9.48
C GLY A 166 -9.07 -6.18 10.03
N GLY A 167 -8.54 -5.63 11.11
CA GLY A 167 -7.24 -5.96 11.71
C GLY A 167 -7.00 -7.42 12.16
N LYS A 168 -7.88 -8.35 11.80
CA LYS A 168 -7.72 -9.81 11.98
C LYS A 168 -7.42 -10.52 10.66
N SER A 169 -7.35 -9.80 9.56
CA SER A 169 -7.15 -10.41 8.26
C SER A 169 -5.68 -10.76 8.05
N ARG A 170 -5.45 -11.80 7.27
CA ARG A 170 -4.13 -12.18 6.77
C ARG A 170 -3.72 -11.34 5.56
N ASP A 171 -4.41 -10.21 5.39
CA ASP A 171 -4.17 -9.25 4.32
C ASP A 171 -3.01 -8.33 4.67
N PHE A 172 -2.28 -7.90 3.64
CA PHE A 172 -1.23 -6.92 3.81
C PHE A 172 -1.60 -5.65 3.06
N VAL A 173 -1.48 -4.51 3.73
CA VAL A 173 -1.69 -3.19 3.14
C VAL A 173 -0.39 -2.42 3.28
N THR A 174 0.23 -2.10 2.16
CA THR A 174 1.52 -1.41 2.09
C THR A 174 1.51 -0.35 0.99
N ALA A 175 2.54 0.47 0.95
CA ALA A 175 2.81 1.41 -0.14
C ALA A 175 4.21 1.14 -0.68
N VAL A 176 4.35 1.02 -1.99
CA VAL A 176 5.64 0.84 -2.68
C VAL A 176 6.15 2.18 -3.19
N ASP A 177 5.26 3.10 -3.49
CA ASP A 177 5.53 4.48 -3.89
C ASP A 177 4.61 5.47 -3.16
N GLU A 178 4.70 6.75 -3.50
CA GLU A 178 4.01 7.83 -2.78
C GLU A 178 2.52 7.95 -3.13
N LYS A 179 2.06 7.34 -4.23
CA LYS A 179 0.69 7.49 -4.77
C LYS A 179 -0.13 6.21 -4.69
N ASN A 180 0.53 5.05 -4.56
CA ASN A 180 -0.13 3.77 -4.69
C ASN A 180 -0.19 3.02 -3.36
N ILE A 181 -1.41 2.73 -2.93
CA ILE A 181 -1.68 1.79 -1.83
C ILE A 181 -1.84 0.41 -2.46
N ILE A 182 -1.12 -0.57 -1.93
CA ILE A 182 -1.14 -1.94 -2.41
C ILE A 182 -1.77 -2.84 -1.36
N VAL A 183 -2.77 -3.57 -1.78
CA VAL A 183 -3.46 -4.56 -0.95
C VAL A 183 -3.12 -5.95 -1.48
N VAL A 184 -2.48 -6.76 -0.65
CA VAL A 184 -2.31 -8.20 -0.87
C VAL A 184 -3.46 -8.89 -0.15
N LYS A 185 -4.51 -9.23 -0.86
CA LYS A 185 -5.73 -9.82 -0.31
C LYS A 185 -5.65 -11.33 -0.32
N GLU A 186 -5.81 -11.96 0.85
CA GLU A 186 -6.05 -13.39 0.96
C GLU A 186 -7.51 -13.71 0.65
N LEU A 187 -7.75 -14.74 -0.15
CA LEU A 187 -9.07 -15.14 -0.62
C LEU A 187 -9.47 -16.51 -0.06
N SER A 188 -10.76 -16.67 0.15
CA SER A 188 -11.33 -18.00 0.43
C SER A 188 -11.45 -18.82 -0.85
N GLU A 189 -11.66 -20.14 -0.71
CA GLU A 189 -11.85 -21.04 -1.85
C GLU A 189 -13.06 -20.68 -2.73
N LYS A 190 -14.04 -19.96 -2.17
CA LYS A 190 -15.28 -19.58 -2.85
C LYS A 190 -15.17 -18.24 -3.58
N ASP A 191 -14.13 -17.46 -3.29
CA ASP A 191 -13.98 -16.14 -3.86
C ASP A 191 -13.51 -16.24 -5.32
N GLY A 192 -14.18 -15.50 -6.19
CA GLY A 192 -13.92 -15.43 -7.62
C GLY A 192 -14.02 -14.00 -8.13
N ASN A 193 -14.09 -13.81 -9.44
CA ASN A 193 -14.04 -12.48 -10.06
C ASN A 193 -15.17 -11.54 -9.60
N LYS A 194 -16.34 -12.05 -9.25
CA LYS A 194 -17.46 -11.21 -8.76
C LYS A 194 -17.16 -10.64 -7.38
N GLU A 195 -16.56 -11.44 -6.53
CA GLU A 195 -16.14 -11.03 -5.19
C GLU A 195 -15.02 -10.01 -5.27
N LEU A 196 -14.07 -10.16 -6.21
CA LEU A 196 -13.02 -9.16 -6.44
C LEU A 196 -13.58 -7.82 -6.88
N GLU A 197 -14.52 -7.81 -7.81
CA GLU A 197 -15.20 -6.59 -8.27
C GLU A 197 -15.96 -5.90 -7.12
N LYS A 198 -16.63 -6.68 -6.27
CA LYS A 198 -17.30 -6.16 -5.08
C LYS A 198 -16.31 -5.55 -4.10
N MET A 199 -15.20 -6.25 -3.79
CA MET A 199 -14.16 -5.74 -2.89
C MET A 199 -13.55 -4.43 -3.42
N ALA A 200 -13.32 -4.34 -4.74
CA ALA A 200 -12.83 -3.11 -5.35
C ALA A 200 -13.84 -1.96 -5.20
N LYS A 201 -15.15 -2.22 -5.38
CA LYS A 201 -16.20 -1.22 -5.17
C LYS A 201 -16.27 -0.77 -3.71
N ASP A 202 -16.24 -1.71 -2.77
CA ASP A 202 -16.28 -1.38 -1.33
C ASP A 202 -15.09 -0.48 -0.93
N MET A 203 -13.90 -0.72 -1.47
CA MET A 203 -12.71 0.13 -1.25
C MET A 203 -12.88 1.51 -1.91
N LEU A 204 -13.41 1.58 -3.12
CA LEU A 204 -13.64 2.84 -3.84
C LEU A 204 -14.66 3.72 -3.10
N ASP A 205 -15.78 3.13 -2.70
CA ASP A 205 -16.86 3.82 -2.00
C ASP A 205 -16.39 4.38 -0.65
N LEU A 206 -15.58 3.61 0.09
CA LEU A 206 -14.98 4.06 1.35
C LEU A 206 -14.07 5.28 1.13
N LEU A 207 -13.15 5.21 0.18
CA LEU A 207 -12.18 6.28 -0.06
C LEU A 207 -12.84 7.56 -0.56
N ARG A 208 -13.91 7.45 -1.34
CA ARG A 208 -14.69 8.60 -1.78
C ARG A 208 -15.53 9.22 -0.67
N SER A 209 -16.09 8.40 0.21
CA SER A 209 -16.95 8.88 1.31
C SER A 209 -16.15 9.54 2.45
N GLU A 210 -14.99 8.99 2.80
CA GLU A 210 -14.20 9.46 3.95
C GLU A 210 -13.06 10.41 3.54
N GLY A 211 -12.47 10.22 2.37
CA GLY A 211 -11.32 11.00 1.89
C GLY A 211 -11.67 12.21 1.04
N GLY A 212 -12.90 12.31 0.52
CA GLY A 212 -13.28 13.39 -0.42
C GLY A 212 -12.50 13.38 -1.73
N ASP A 213 -11.75 12.30 -2.01
CA ASP A 213 -10.94 12.14 -3.21
C ASP A 213 -11.81 11.60 -4.35
N GLU A 214 -12.15 12.46 -5.31
CA GLU A 214 -12.93 12.08 -6.49
C GLU A 214 -12.10 11.29 -7.53
N GLN A 215 -10.76 11.36 -7.46
CA GLN A 215 -9.84 10.78 -8.45
C GLN A 215 -9.16 9.50 -7.93
N VAL A 216 -9.93 8.58 -7.38
CA VAL A 216 -9.41 7.27 -6.98
C VAL A 216 -9.55 6.28 -8.12
N HIS A 217 -8.46 5.60 -8.47
CA HIS A 217 -8.46 4.50 -9.43
C HIS A 217 -8.01 3.21 -8.74
N ILE A 218 -8.72 2.12 -9.00
CA ILE A 218 -8.41 0.80 -8.45
C ILE A 218 -8.17 -0.17 -9.60
N ALA A 219 -7.04 -0.86 -9.56
CA ALA A 219 -6.76 -1.95 -10.48
C ALA A 219 -6.39 -3.23 -9.74
N TYR A 220 -6.69 -4.39 -10.32
CA TYR A 220 -6.32 -5.66 -9.72
C TYR A 220 -5.86 -6.70 -10.74
N GLY A 221 -4.93 -7.55 -10.27
CA GLY A 221 -4.34 -8.63 -11.06
C GLY A 221 -5.20 -9.90 -11.07
N THR A 222 -4.60 -11.01 -11.48
CA THR A 222 -5.24 -12.34 -11.41
C THR A 222 -5.03 -12.97 -10.05
N ILE A 223 -5.93 -13.89 -9.70
CA ILE A 223 -5.80 -14.74 -8.50
C ILE A 223 -4.61 -15.68 -8.70
N VAL A 224 -3.75 -15.74 -7.69
CA VAL A 224 -2.60 -16.65 -7.61
C VAL A 224 -2.76 -17.58 -6.42
N ASN A 225 -2.20 -18.79 -6.50
CA ASN A 225 -2.39 -19.83 -5.49
C ASN A 225 -1.15 -20.04 -4.61
N ASP A 226 -0.04 -19.43 -4.94
CA ASP A 226 1.23 -19.57 -4.23
C ASP A 226 1.86 -18.20 -4.01
N ILE A 227 2.50 -18.00 -2.87
CA ILE A 227 3.12 -16.75 -2.46
C ILE A 227 4.19 -16.27 -3.47
N LYS A 228 4.92 -17.18 -4.11
CA LYS A 228 5.92 -16.84 -5.14
C LYS A 228 5.32 -16.15 -6.37
N GLU A 229 4.02 -16.32 -6.61
CA GLU A 229 3.33 -15.72 -7.76
C GLU A 229 2.72 -14.35 -7.46
N VAL A 230 2.85 -13.87 -6.22
CA VAL A 230 2.30 -12.56 -5.80
C VAL A 230 2.89 -11.42 -6.63
N SER A 231 4.19 -11.45 -6.97
CA SER A 231 4.82 -10.48 -7.87
C SER A 231 4.19 -10.44 -9.27
N LYS A 232 3.73 -11.59 -9.78
CA LYS A 232 2.99 -11.66 -11.05
C LYS A 232 1.67 -10.90 -10.97
N SER A 233 0.85 -11.20 -9.94
CA SER A 233 -0.43 -10.50 -9.74
C SER A 233 -0.23 -8.99 -9.55
N TYR A 234 0.85 -8.58 -8.89
CA TYR A 234 1.22 -7.16 -8.76
C TYR A 234 1.57 -6.51 -10.10
N LYS A 235 2.41 -7.15 -10.93
CA LYS A 235 2.76 -6.65 -12.27
C LYS A 235 1.52 -6.54 -13.16
N GLU A 236 0.61 -7.50 -13.05
CA GLU A 236 -0.67 -7.49 -13.77
C GLU A 236 -1.58 -6.35 -13.30
N ALA A 237 -1.71 -6.13 -11.97
CA ALA A 237 -2.48 -5.03 -11.42
C ALA A 237 -1.91 -3.67 -11.84
N LYS A 238 -0.58 -3.52 -11.83
CA LYS A 238 0.10 -2.30 -12.28
C LYS A 238 -0.16 -2.03 -13.75
N LEU A 239 -0.03 -3.06 -14.59
CA LEU A 239 -0.36 -2.95 -16.01
C LEU A 239 -1.85 -2.59 -16.21
N ALA A 240 -2.75 -3.15 -15.39
CA ALA A 240 -4.17 -2.82 -15.46
C ALA A 240 -4.44 -1.35 -15.10
N LEU A 241 -3.73 -0.81 -14.12
CA LEU A 241 -3.82 0.61 -13.75
C LEU A 241 -3.35 1.51 -14.90
N ASP A 242 -2.16 1.23 -15.45
CA ASP A 242 -1.55 2.05 -16.50
C ASP A 242 -2.36 2.00 -17.80
N VAL A 243 -2.77 0.80 -18.24
CA VAL A 243 -3.59 0.60 -19.44
C VAL A 243 -5.00 1.17 -19.23
N GLY A 244 -5.55 1.03 -18.02
CA GLY A 244 -6.85 1.58 -17.64
C GLY A 244 -6.94 3.08 -17.87
N LYS A 245 -5.93 3.83 -17.45
CA LYS A 245 -5.87 5.28 -17.66
C LYS A 245 -5.84 5.71 -19.12
N ILE A 246 -5.28 4.89 -19.98
CA ILE A 246 -5.15 5.21 -21.42
C ILE A 246 -6.41 4.81 -22.19
N PHE A 247 -6.90 3.58 -21.97
CA PHE A 247 -7.95 2.98 -22.81
C PHE A 247 -9.33 2.95 -22.13
N PHE A 248 -9.39 3.16 -20.82
CA PHE A 248 -10.61 3.06 -20.02
C PHE A 248 -10.70 4.20 -19.00
N SER A 249 -10.36 5.42 -19.43
CA SER A 249 -10.29 6.61 -18.56
C SER A 249 -11.58 6.92 -17.78
N GLU A 250 -12.72 6.44 -18.28
CA GLU A 250 -14.03 6.60 -17.61
C GLU A 250 -14.29 5.54 -16.52
N LYS A 251 -13.39 4.56 -16.36
CA LYS A 251 -13.54 3.48 -15.38
C LYS A 251 -12.61 3.69 -14.20
N ASP A 252 -13.21 3.78 -13.03
CA ASP A 252 -12.46 3.87 -11.77
C ASP A 252 -11.88 2.52 -11.33
N ILE A 253 -12.47 1.40 -11.80
CA ILE A 253 -12.06 0.04 -11.46
C ILE A 253 -11.71 -0.71 -12.74
N VAL A 254 -10.49 -1.25 -12.80
CA VAL A 254 -10.00 -2.00 -13.95
C VAL A 254 -9.38 -3.33 -13.52
N ALA A 255 -9.91 -4.44 -14.05
CA ALA A 255 -9.33 -5.77 -13.86
C ALA A 255 -8.32 -6.08 -14.97
N TYR A 256 -7.20 -6.72 -14.65
CA TYR A 256 -6.23 -7.17 -15.65
C TYR A 256 -6.87 -8.04 -16.74
N THR A 257 -7.82 -8.90 -16.37
CA THR A 257 -8.52 -9.82 -17.30
C THR A 257 -9.40 -9.09 -18.31
N THR A 258 -9.79 -7.82 -18.06
CA THR A 258 -10.68 -7.04 -18.93
C THR A 258 -9.95 -6.16 -19.92
N LEU A 259 -8.60 -6.09 -19.86
CA LEU A 259 -7.79 -5.21 -20.71
C LEU A 259 -7.82 -5.57 -22.21
N GLY A 260 -8.14 -6.81 -22.55
CA GLY A 260 -8.18 -7.27 -23.93
C GLY A 260 -6.87 -7.01 -24.67
N ILE A 261 -6.99 -6.42 -25.86
CA ILE A 261 -5.85 -6.07 -26.72
C ILE A 261 -5.01 -4.90 -26.17
N GLY A 262 -5.59 -4.06 -25.30
CA GLY A 262 -4.89 -2.91 -24.71
C GLY A 262 -3.59 -3.29 -24.01
N ARG A 263 -3.56 -4.45 -23.33
CA ARG A 263 -2.32 -4.97 -22.70
C ARG A 263 -1.21 -5.31 -23.68
N LEU A 264 -1.55 -5.73 -24.91
CA LEU A 264 -0.56 -6.03 -25.95
C LEU A 264 -0.03 -4.73 -26.54
N ILE A 265 -0.91 -3.79 -26.87
CA ILE A 265 -0.54 -2.49 -27.45
C ILE A 265 0.37 -1.72 -26.48
N TYR A 266 0.03 -1.69 -25.19
CA TYR A 266 0.83 -1.00 -24.17
C TYR A 266 2.26 -1.57 -24.04
N GLN A 267 2.46 -2.86 -24.30
CA GLN A 267 3.77 -3.52 -24.24
C GLN A 267 4.61 -3.37 -25.51
N LEU A 268 4.05 -2.80 -26.59
CA LEU A 268 4.81 -2.58 -27.81
C LEU A 268 5.89 -1.51 -27.59
N PRO A 269 7.13 -1.75 -28.08
CA PRO A 269 8.16 -0.73 -28.04
C PRO A 269 7.72 0.54 -28.79
N LEU A 270 7.94 1.70 -28.17
CA LEU A 270 7.55 2.99 -28.76
C LEU A 270 8.07 3.22 -30.21
N PRO A 271 9.31 2.81 -30.59
CA PRO A 271 9.76 2.89 -31.97
C PRO A 271 8.88 2.09 -32.94
N LEU A 272 8.40 0.90 -32.52
CA LEU A 272 7.51 0.08 -33.32
C LEU A 272 6.15 0.74 -33.52
N CYS A 273 5.59 1.32 -32.45
CA CYS A 273 4.34 2.09 -32.53
C CYS A 273 4.46 3.27 -33.49
N LYS A 274 5.57 4.06 -33.40
CA LYS A 274 5.84 5.18 -34.32
C LYS A 274 6.01 4.75 -35.76
N MET A 275 6.68 3.63 -35.99
CA MET A 275 6.84 3.06 -37.33
C MET A 275 5.48 2.68 -37.92
N PHE A 276 4.64 1.96 -37.15
CA PHE A 276 3.30 1.55 -37.57
C PHE A 276 2.40 2.75 -37.86
N ILE A 277 2.38 3.77 -36.98
CA ILE A 277 1.63 5.01 -37.20
C ILE A 277 2.05 5.68 -38.51
N LYS A 278 3.36 5.76 -38.78
CA LYS A 278 3.88 6.34 -40.02
C LYS A 278 3.49 5.55 -41.27
N GLU A 279 3.49 4.22 -41.19
CA GLU A 279 3.05 3.35 -42.29
C GLU A 279 1.54 3.52 -42.60
N ILE A 280 0.71 3.68 -41.57
CA ILE A 280 -0.77 3.80 -41.71
C ILE A 280 -1.15 5.22 -42.17
N PHE A 281 -0.54 6.24 -41.58
CA PHE A 281 -0.98 7.64 -41.78
C PHE A 281 -0.07 8.42 -42.76
N GLU A 282 1.04 7.81 -43.24
CA GLU A 282 2.04 8.41 -44.13
C GLU A 282 2.54 9.78 -43.67
N ALA A 283 2.12 10.86 -44.34
CA ALA A 283 2.48 12.24 -44.01
C ALA A 283 1.50 12.93 -43.07
N LYS A 284 0.43 12.24 -42.64
CA LYS A 284 -0.60 12.74 -41.71
C LYS A 284 -0.37 12.17 -40.33
N SER A 285 -0.84 12.90 -39.29
CA SER A 285 -0.77 12.42 -37.91
C SER A 285 -2.17 12.03 -37.41
N PRO A 286 -2.30 11.03 -36.50
CA PRO A 286 -3.52 10.84 -35.73
C PRO A 286 -3.94 12.10 -34.97
N ASP A 287 -2.99 12.95 -34.58
CA ASP A 287 -3.23 14.22 -33.87
C ASP A 287 -3.97 15.26 -34.74
N ASP A 288 -4.03 15.05 -36.08
CA ASP A 288 -4.77 15.90 -37.00
C ASP A 288 -6.28 15.60 -37.03
N PHE A 289 -6.75 14.60 -36.27
CA PHE A 289 -8.17 14.33 -36.13
C PHE A 289 -8.82 15.31 -35.16
N ASP A 290 -9.95 15.86 -35.56
CA ASP A 290 -10.78 16.66 -34.68
C ASP A 290 -11.47 15.79 -33.62
N GLU A 291 -11.89 16.41 -32.53
CA GLU A 291 -12.55 15.75 -31.41
C GLU A 291 -13.81 14.98 -31.82
N GLU A 292 -14.54 15.49 -32.81
CA GLU A 292 -15.75 14.85 -33.35
C GLU A 292 -15.38 13.52 -34.04
N THR A 293 -14.29 13.48 -34.79
CA THR A 293 -13.79 12.27 -35.45
C THR A 293 -13.32 11.24 -34.41
N LEU A 294 -12.53 11.66 -33.41
CA LEU A 294 -12.07 10.79 -32.34
C LEU A 294 -13.22 10.20 -31.55
N THR A 295 -14.20 11.03 -31.20
CA THR A 295 -15.43 10.58 -30.49
C THR A 295 -16.21 9.57 -31.34
N THR A 296 -16.32 9.81 -32.65
CA THR A 296 -16.98 8.89 -33.56
C THR A 296 -16.27 7.53 -33.63
N ILE A 297 -14.94 7.53 -33.73
CA ILE A 297 -14.13 6.31 -33.75
C ILE A 297 -14.29 5.53 -32.45
N ASN A 298 -14.12 6.19 -31.30
CA ASN A 298 -14.21 5.55 -30.00
C ASN A 298 -15.59 4.91 -29.79
N LYS A 299 -16.67 5.65 -30.06
CA LYS A 299 -18.04 5.13 -29.93
C LYS A 299 -18.34 3.98 -30.91
N PHE A 300 -17.74 4.01 -32.08
CA PHE A 300 -17.91 2.94 -33.06
C PHE A 300 -17.27 1.62 -32.60
N PHE A 301 -16.07 1.71 -32.01
CA PHE A 301 -15.38 0.55 -31.43
C PHE A 301 -16.07 0.07 -30.14
N GLU A 302 -16.49 0.96 -29.24
CA GLU A 302 -17.24 0.61 -28.03
C GLU A 302 -18.52 -0.19 -28.33
N ASN A 303 -19.18 0.16 -29.42
CA ASN A 303 -20.40 -0.52 -29.89
C ASN A 303 -20.10 -1.70 -30.84
N SER A 304 -18.91 -2.27 -30.80
CA SER A 304 -18.52 -3.42 -31.60
C SER A 304 -18.80 -3.24 -33.11
N LEU A 305 -18.50 -2.05 -33.62
CA LEU A 305 -18.69 -1.65 -35.02
C LEU A 305 -20.18 -1.63 -35.47
N ASN A 306 -21.11 -1.52 -34.54
CA ASN A 306 -22.55 -1.47 -34.83
C ASN A 306 -22.97 -0.04 -35.17
N VAL A 307 -23.19 0.22 -36.49
CA VAL A 307 -23.56 1.53 -37.00
C VAL A 307 -24.85 2.06 -36.37
N SER A 308 -25.89 1.21 -36.17
CA SER A 308 -27.18 1.64 -35.63
C SER A 308 -27.08 2.06 -34.16
N GLU A 309 -26.35 1.30 -33.35
CA GLU A 309 -26.12 1.60 -31.94
C GLU A 309 -25.26 2.84 -31.77
N THR A 310 -24.18 2.93 -32.52
CA THR A 310 -23.27 4.09 -32.49
C THR A 310 -23.98 5.39 -32.89
N SER A 311 -24.80 5.38 -33.96
CA SER A 311 -25.53 6.56 -34.36
C SER A 311 -26.51 7.04 -33.30
N ARG A 312 -27.16 6.11 -32.58
CA ARG A 312 -28.06 6.41 -31.47
C ARG A 312 -27.32 7.06 -30.30
N GLN A 313 -26.18 6.48 -29.91
CA GLN A 313 -25.37 7.01 -28.80
C GLN A 313 -24.72 8.36 -29.12
N LEU A 314 -24.37 8.61 -30.39
CA LEU A 314 -23.85 9.89 -30.84
C LEU A 314 -24.97 10.93 -31.15
N TYR A 315 -26.25 10.56 -30.99
CA TYR A 315 -27.39 11.42 -31.29
C TYR A 315 -27.38 11.96 -32.72
N ILE A 316 -26.88 11.15 -33.69
CA ILE A 316 -26.85 11.52 -35.13
C ILE A 316 -27.63 10.53 -35.98
N HIS A 317 -28.02 10.98 -37.18
CA HIS A 317 -28.65 10.07 -38.13
C HIS A 317 -27.67 9.02 -38.65
N ARG A 318 -28.12 7.79 -38.88
CA ARG A 318 -27.31 6.68 -39.39
C ARG A 318 -26.47 7.06 -40.62
N ASN A 319 -27.09 7.77 -41.57
CA ASN A 319 -26.40 8.19 -42.80
C ASN A 319 -25.26 9.19 -42.54
N THR A 320 -25.41 10.03 -41.51
CA THR A 320 -24.34 10.94 -41.05
C THR A 320 -23.15 10.16 -40.50
N LEU A 321 -23.41 9.12 -39.73
CA LEU A 321 -22.33 8.25 -39.20
C LEU A 321 -21.63 7.53 -40.37
N VAL A 322 -22.39 6.93 -41.31
CA VAL A 322 -21.79 6.26 -42.48
C VAL A 322 -20.89 7.25 -43.27
N TYR A 323 -21.40 8.46 -43.53
CA TYR A 323 -20.60 9.50 -44.20
C TYR A 323 -19.29 9.84 -43.45
N ARG A 324 -19.36 9.94 -42.11
CA ARG A 324 -18.14 10.17 -41.30
C ARG A 324 -17.17 9.02 -41.42
N LEU A 325 -17.62 7.78 -41.36
CA LEU A 325 -16.78 6.59 -41.51
C LEU A 325 -16.18 6.51 -42.93
N ASP A 326 -16.97 6.76 -43.99
CA ASP A 326 -16.44 6.80 -45.36
C ASP A 326 -15.38 7.88 -45.55
N LYS A 327 -15.59 9.06 -44.93
CA LYS A 327 -14.59 10.14 -44.95
C LYS A 327 -13.30 9.73 -44.22
N LEU A 328 -13.44 9.02 -43.10
CA LEU A 328 -12.31 8.51 -42.35
C LEU A 328 -11.53 7.45 -43.13
N GLN A 329 -12.23 6.49 -43.73
CA GLN A 329 -11.64 5.47 -44.62
C GLN A 329 -10.86 6.11 -45.77
N LYS A 330 -11.44 7.09 -46.45
CA LYS A 330 -10.74 7.83 -47.55
C LYS A 330 -9.54 8.61 -47.04
N ARG A 331 -9.54 9.06 -45.76
CA ARG A 331 -8.43 9.81 -45.17
C ARG A 331 -7.29 8.91 -44.72
N THR A 332 -7.59 7.75 -44.20
CA THR A 332 -6.60 6.80 -43.64
C THR A 332 -6.21 5.68 -44.59
N GLY A 333 -7.03 5.36 -45.57
CA GLY A 333 -6.84 4.18 -46.44
C GLY A 333 -7.17 2.86 -45.76
N LEU A 334 -7.74 2.90 -44.52
CA LEU A 334 -8.14 1.71 -43.77
C LEU A 334 -9.60 1.37 -43.99
N ASP A 335 -9.90 0.06 -44.12
CA ASP A 335 -11.26 -0.48 -44.27
C ASP A 335 -11.92 -0.72 -42.91
#